data_07dcfab6dc707c7e1973cba2a67abbf7
#
_entry.id   07dcfab6dc707c7e1973cba2a67abbf7
#
_cell.length_a   1.000
_cell.length_b   1.000
_cell.length_c   1.000
_cell.angle_alpha   90.00
_cell.angle_beta   90.00
_cell.angle_gamma   90.00
#
_symmetry.space_group_name_H-M   'P 1'
#
loop_
_entity.id
_entity.type
_entity.pdbx_description
1 polymer ?
#
loop_
_entity_poly.entity_id
_entity_poly.type
_entity_poly.pdbx_seq_one_letter_code
_entity_poly.pdbx_strand_id
1 'polypeptide(L)'
;MSERWRIGLGTTVILLTYVALIAAKPTSAHGVGGPAALLALGGYGIGAMLIISGAMARLPTTTLTLLPVAITVNIVMGKIVYFSGLPLQLDAIGTVLVGVVAGPAAGAATGALTSILVGMTITPGALPYAVTAAAVGFVAGALARLGWFRRKPTALAGGALIGVVAGVISAPITTFVFGNAGGSVGQSALIATFQAYGDGMLRAASLQGLAADPLDKALTVALALTILARLPAGFVQRFSFAREHHVLNTYAPAAGKAGVA
;
A
#
# COMPACT_ATOMS: atom_id res chain seq x y z
N MET A 1 -18.41 -18.73 -7.58
CA MET A 1 -18.44 -17.66 -6.57
C MET A 1 -18.27 -16.33 -7.28
N SER A 2 -19.21 -15.38 -7.12
CA SER A 2 -19.11 -14.07 -7.81
C SER A 2 -17.91 -13.26 -7.29
N GLU A 3 -17.38 -12.35 -8.12
CA GLU A 3 -16.22 -11.51 -7.79
C GLU A 3 -16.46 -10.67 -6.52
N ARG A 4 -17.67 -10.14 -6.35
CA ARG A 4 -18.06 -9.37 -5.16
C ARG A 4 -17.96 -10.21 -3.89
N TRP A 5 -18.35 -11.49 -3.97
CA TRP A 5 -18.24 -12.43 -2.86
C TRP A 5 -16.77 -12.72 -2.50
N ARG A 6 -15.89 -12.87 -3.49
CA ARG A 6 -14.45 -13.09 -3.23
C ARG A 6 -13.83 -11.89 -2.50
N ILE A 7 -14.13 -10.67 -2.97
CA ILE A 7 -13.64 -9.45 -2.33
C ILE A 7 -14.21 -9.31 -0.91
N GLY A 8 -15.52 -9.51 -0.73
CA GLY A 8 -16.16 -9.45 0.58
C GLY A 8 -15.59 -10.49 1.55
N LEU A 9 -15.49 -11.75 1.13
CA LEU A 9 -14.93 -12.82 1.95
C LEU A 9 -13.45 -12.55 2.29
N GLY A 10 -12.65 -12.11 1.32
CA GLY A 10 -11.24 -11.75 1.55
C GLY A 10 -11.09 -10.63 2.57
N THR A 11 -11.91 -9.58 2.46
CA THR A 11 -11.93 -8.48 3.43
C THR A 11 -12.32 -8.97 4.83
N THR A 12 -13.34 -9.83 4.94
CA THR A 12 -13.77 -10.41 6.21
C THR A 12 -12.66 -11.26 6.85
N VAL A 13 -11.99 -12.09 6.06
CA VAL A 13 -10.85 -12.91 6.55
C VAL A 13 -9.73 -12.03 7.09
N ILE A 14 -9.39 -10.95 6.38
CA ILE A 14 -8.36 -9.99 6.83
C ILE A 14 -8.76 -9.32 8.14
N LEU A 15 -10.00 -8.83 8.26
CA LEU A 15 -10.50 -8.18 9.46
C LEU A 15 -10.54 -9.14 10.66
N LEU A 16 -10.99 -10.37 10.45
CA LEU A 16 -10.99 -11.39 11.51
C LEU A 16 -9.57 -11.74 11.95
N THR A 17 -8.63 -11.87 11.02
CA THR A 17 -7.21 -12.09 11.34
C THR A 17 -6.63 -10.93 12.15
N TYR A 18 -6.92 -9.69 11.76
CA TYR A 18 -6.49 -8.50 12.47
C TYR A 18 -7.02 -8.47 13.90
N VAL A 19 -8.32 -8.67 14.07
CA VAL A 19 -8.97 -8.70 15.40
C VAL A 19 -8.44 -9.86 16.25
N ALA A 20 -8.26 -11.03 15.66
CA ALA A 20 -7.72 -12.20 16.37
C ALA A 20 -6.29 -11.95 16.87
N LEU A 21 -5.41 -11.32 16.07
CA LEU A 21 -4.06 -10.98 16.48
C LEU A 21 -4.03 -9.96 17.63
N ILE A 22 -4.89 -8.93 17.58
CA ILE A 22 -4.98 -7.95 18.67
C ILE A 22 -5.57 -8.56 19.93
N ALA A 23 -6.62 -9.39 19.81
CA ALA A 23 -7.29 -10.03 20.95
C ALA A 23 -6.42 -11.06 21.64
N ALA A 24 -5.71 -11.87 20.87
CA ALA A 24 -4.84 -12.93 21.40
C ALA A 24 -3.61 -12.36 22.14
N LYS A 25 -3.19 -11.11 21.84
CA LYS A 25 -2.01 -10.44 22.44
C LYS A 25 -0.87 -11.44 22.68
N PRO A 26 -0.37 -12.13 21.64
CA PRO A 26 0.67 -13.14 21.83
C PRO A 26 1.86 -12.53 22.56
N THR A 27 2.14 -13.03 23.75
CA THR A 27 3.15 -12.47 24.67
C THR A 27 4.58 -12.82 24.27
N SER A 28 4.75 -13.72 23.32
CA SER A 28 6.05 -14.15 22.83
C SER A 28 6.07 -14.13 21.31
N ALA A 29 6.92 -13.29 20.74
CA ALA A 29 7.25 -13.34 19.33
C ALA A 29 8.16 -14.54 19.08
N HIS A 30 7.62 -15.63 18.59
CA HIS A 30 8.35 -16.86 18.26
C HIS A 30 8.98 -16.79 16.84
N GLY A 31 9.11 -15.60 16.26
CA GLY A 31 9.56 -15.43 14.88
C GLY A 31 8.53 -15.93 13.86
N VAL A 32 8.98 -16.14 12.62
CA VAL A 32 8.10 -16.51 11.49
C VAL A 32 7.42 -17.89 11.64
N GLY A 33 7.84 -18.71 12.58
CA GLY A 33 7.28 -20.04 12.86
C GLY A 33 6.28 -20.10 14.01
N GLY A 34 6.01 -18.99 14.69
CA GLY A 34 5.08 -18.98 15.83
C GLY A 34 3.60 -19.02 15.42
N PRO A 35 2.69 -19.39 16.34
CA PRO A 35 1.25 -19.48 16.04
C PRO A 35 0.66 -18.17 15.51
N ALA A 36 1.09 -17.03 16.04
CA ALA A 36 0.66 -15.72 15.57
C ALA A 36 1.13 -15.43 14.14
N ALA A 37 2.36 -15.83 13.80
CA ALA A 37 2.91 -15.70 12.46
C ALA A 37 2.15 -16.59 11.47
N LEU A 38 1.85 -17.83 11.83
CA LEU A 38 1.07 -18.74 11.00
C LEU A 38 -0.36 -18.23 10.78
N LEU A 39 -1.00 -17.69 11.82
CA LEU A 39 -2.31 -17.05 11.72
C LEU A 39 -2.27 -15.84 10.78
N ALA A 40 -1.26 -14.98 10.92
CA ALA A 40 -1.10 -13.80 10.06
C ALA A 40 -0.80 -14.20 8.61
N LEU A 41 0.13 -15.14 8.38
CA LEU A 41 0.45 -15.65 7.04
C LEU A 41 -0.76 -16.29 6.37
N GLY A 42 -1.47 -17.18 7.07
CA GLY A 42 -2.65 -17.84 6.55
C GLY A 42 -3.80 -16.86 6.32
N GLY A 43 -4.18 -16.08 7.32
CA GLY A 43 -5.32 -15.17 7.25
C GLY A 43 -5.11 -14.03 6.27
N TYR A 44 -4.01 -13.31 6.37
CA TYR A 44 -3.72 -12.20 5.45
C TYR A 44 -3.41 -12.70 4.04
N GLY A 45 -2.68 -13.82 3.90
CA GLY A 45 -2.37 -14.41 2.60
C GLY A 45 -3.63 -14.86 1.86
N ILE A 46 -4.49 -15.65 2.50
CA ILE A 46 -5.76 -16.12 1.92
C ILE A 46 -6.67 -14.92 1.60
N GLY A 47 -6.81 -13.98 2.54
CA GLY A 47 -7.62 -12.79 2.33
C GLY A 47 -7.14 -11.94 1.15
N ALA A 48 -5.83 -11.72 1.04
CA ALA A 48 -5.23 -11.00 -0.07
C ALA A 48 -5.43 -11.73 -1.41
N MET A 49 -5.24 -13.05 -1.47
CA MET A 49 -5.48 -13.85 -2.68
C MET A 49 -6.94 -13.80 -3.13
N LEU A 50 -7.89 -13.84 -2.20
CA LEU A 50 -9.32 -13.72 -2.51
C LEU A 50 -9.65 -12.34 -3.10
N ILE A 51 -9.14 -11.26 -2.49
CA ILE A 51 -9.32 -9.90 -2.99
C ILE A 51 -8.70 -9.75 -4.38
N ILE A 52 -7.46 -10.20 -4.57
CA ILE A 52 -6.76 -10.12 -5.87
C ILE A 52 -7.55 -10.88 -6.93
N SER A 53 -7.97 -12.13 -6.64
CA SER A 53 -8.71 -12.94 -7.61
C SER A 53 -10.06 -12.31 -8.02
N GLY A 54 -10.71 -11.59 -7.11
CA GLY A 54 -11.93 -10.84 -7.39
C GLY A 54 -11.67 -9.52 -8.13
N ALA A 55 -10.60 -8.82 -7.79
CA ALA A 55 -10.24 -7.55 -8.40
C ALA A 55 -9.70 -7.72 -9.83
N MET A 56 -8.77 -8.67 -10.04
CA MET A 56 -8.15 -8.89 -11.35
C MET A 56 -9.13 -9.28 -12.44
N ALA A 57 -10.18 -10.01 -12.11
CA ALA A 57 -11.23 -10.38 -13.06
C ALA A 57 -11.98 -9.18 -13.69
N ARG A 58 -11.85 -8.00 -13.08
CA ARG A 58 -12.49 -6.74 -13.53
C ARG A 58 -11.53 -5.77 -14.17
N LEU A 59 -10.22 -6.04 -14.11
CA LEU A 59 -9.24 -5.11 -14.62
C LEU A 59 -9.15 -5.20 -16.15
N PRO A 60 -9.21 -4.06 -16.86
CA PRO A 60 -8.99 -4.05 -18.31
C PRO A 60 -7.53 -4.45 -18.61
N THR A 61 -7.33 -5.00 -19.83
CA THR A 61 -6.01 -5.48 -20.28
C THR A 61 -4.93 -4.40 -20.18
N THR A 62 -5.27 -3.15 -20.47
CA THR A 62 -4.36 -1.99 -20.31
C THR A 62 -3.85 -1.83 -18.89
N THR A 63 -4.67 -2.12 -17.89
CA THR A 63 -4.25 -2.09 -16.48
C THR A 63 -3.39 -3.29 -16.14
N LEU A 64 -3.75 -4.48 -16.62
CA LEU A 64 -2.97 -5.71 -16.38
C LEU A 64 -1.54 -5.59 -16.91
N THR A 65 -1.34 -4.95 -18.07
CA THR A 65 0.01 -4.73 -18.63
C THR A 65 0.84 -3.71 -17.83
N LEU A 66 0.20 -2.83 -17.06
CA LEU A 66 0.90 -1.86 -16.20
C LEU A 66 1.40 -2.50 -14.89
N LEU A 67 0.73 -3.54 -14.40
CA LEU A 67 1.05 -4.15 -13.10
C LEU A 67 2.51 -4.63 -12.98
N PRO A 68 3.08 -5.38 -13.93
CA PRO A 68 4.47 -5.84 -13.82
C PRO A 68 5.47 -4.69 -13.69
N VAL A 69 5.28 -3.62 -14.47
CA VAL A 69 6.15 -2.43 -14.41
C VAL A 69 6.04 -1.75 -13.03
N ALA A 70 4.83 -1.56 -12.53
CA ALA A 70 4.58 -0.95 -11.24
C ALA A 70 5.17 -1.78 -10.08
N ILE A 71 5.02 -3.10 -10.14
CA ILE A 71 5.60 -4.04 -9.16
C ILE A 71 7.13 -3.95 -9.19
N THR A 72 7.74 -3.90 -10.38
CA THR A 72 9.19 -3.75 -10.51
C THR A 72 9.67 -2.44 -9.88
N VAL A 73 8.97 -1.33 -10.14
CA VAL A 73 9.28 -0.02 -9.51
C VAL A 73 9.22 -0.13 -7.98
N ASN A 74 8.18 -0.76 -7.44
CA ASN A 74 8.04 -0.97 -6.00
C ASN A 74 9.23 -1.74 -5.42
N ILE A 75 9.58 -2.88 -6.04
CA ILE A 75 10.68 -3.74 -5.56
C ILE A 75 12.01 -3.01 -5.61
N VAL A 76 12.32 -2.37 -6.73
CA VAL A 76 13.61 -1.67 -6.92
C VAL A 76 13.74 -0.51 -5.94
N MET A 77 12.73 0.36 -5.87
CA MET A 77 12.77 1.51 -4.97
C MET A 77 12.79 1.10 -3.50
N GLY A 78 11.96 0.12 -3.12
CA GLY A 78 11.96 -0.41 -1.76
C GLY A 78 13.33 -0.99 -1.36
N LYS A 79 14.01 -1.70 -2.26
CA LYS A 79 15.35 -2.23 -1.98
C LYS A 79 16.41 -1.15 -1.87
N ILE A 80 16.40 -0.14 -2.76
CA ILE A 80 17.33 0.99 -2.69
C ILE A 80 17.21 1.69 -1.33
N VAL A 81 15.98 1.98 -0.90
CA VAL A 81 15.74 2.68 0.37
C VAL A 81 16.03 1.77 1.57
N TYR A 82 15.70 0.49 1.51
CA TYR A 82 16.02 -0.48 2.56
C TYR A 82 17.53 -0.49 2.89
N PHE A 83 18.38 -0.52 1.87
CA PHE A 83 19.83 -0.51 2.04
C PHE A 83 20.40 0.86 2.48
N SER A 84 19.64 1.94 2.36
CA SER A 84 20.07 3.26 2.85
C SER A 84 20.02 3.38 4.38
N GLY A 85 19.34 2.46 5.07
CA GLY A 85 19.15 2.49 6.52
C GLY A 85 18.17 3.54 7.03
N LEU A 86 17.51 4.29 6.13
CA LEU A 86 16.50 5.27 6.50
C LEU A 86 15.24 4.59 7.07
N PRO A 87 14.49 5.25 7.98
CA PRO A 87 13.21 4.76 8.49
C PRO A 87 12.06 4.93 7.47
N LEU A 88 12.37 4.94 6.18
CA LEU A 88 11.45 5.07 5.06
C LEU A 88 11.45 3.77 4.25
N GLN A 89 10.43 3.55 3.43
CA GLN A 89 10.31 2.35 2.59
C GLN A 89 10.26 2.69 1.10
N LEU A 90 9.47 3.71 0.70
CA LEU A 90 9.23 4.13 -0.69
C LEU A 90 8.92 2.96 -1.66
N ASP A 91 8.38 1.88 -1.11
CA ASP A 91 8.11 0.59 -1.77
C ASP A 91 6.73 0.51 -2.43
N ALA A 92 6.01 1.63 -2.44
CA ALA A 92 4.63 1.70 -2.93
C ALA A 92 4.42 2.73 -4.05
N ILE A 93 5.48 3.23 -4.69
CA ILE A 93 5.39 4.24 -5.76
C ILE A 93 4.55 3.72 -6.92
N GLY A 94 4.83 2.50 -7.41
CA GLY A 94 4.07 1.86 -8.47
C GLY A 94 2.63 1.54 -8.04
N THR A 95 2.44 1.13 -6.78
CA THR A 95 1.11 0.88 -6.18
C THR A 95 0.24 2.14 -6.20
N VAL A 96 0.79 3.27 -5.75
CA VAL A 96 0.11 4.58 -5.78
C VAL A 96 -0.16 5.01 -7.21
N LEU A 97 0.82 4.88 -8.10
CA LEU A 97 0.69 5.22 -9.51
C LEU A 97 -0.49 4.46 -10.15
N VAL A 98 -0.54 3.14 -9.99
CA VAL A 98 -1.64 2.33 -10.51
C VAL A 98 -2.97 2.69 -9.86
N GLY A 99 -2.99 2.91 -8.54
CA GLY A 99 -4.18 3.37 -7.83
C GLY A 99 -4.74 4.67 -8.39
N VAL A 100 -3.87 5.63 -8.69
CA VAL A 100 -4.24 6.95 -9.25
C VAL A 100 -4.79 6.82 -10.67
N VAL A 101 -4.17 6.04 -11.55
CA VAL A 101 -4.57 5.98 -12.98
C VAL A 101 -5.63 4.93 -13.28
N ALA A 102 -5.66 3.82 -12.54
CA ALA A 102 -6.52 2.67 -12.83
C ALA A 102 -7.53 2.35 -11.70
N GLY A 103 -7.49 3.11 -10.61
CA GLY A 103 -8.49 3.06 -9.55
C GLY A 103 -8.17 2.12 -8.37
N PRO A 104 -9.06 2.09 -7.35
CA PRO A 104 -8.80 1.44 -6.08
C PRO A 104 -8.50 -0.06 -6.18
N ALA A 105 -9.25 -0.79 -7.01
CA ALA A 105 -9.07 -2.23 -7.17
C ALA A 105 -7.73 -2.58 -7.81
N ALA A 106 -7.31 -1.80 -8.81
CA ALA A 106 -6.03 -1.98 -9.49
C ALA A 106 -4.86 -1.65 -8.56
N GLY A 107 -4.95 -0.55 -7.82
CA GLY A 107 -3.95 -0.19 -6.80
C GLY A 107 -3.81 -1.26 -5.72
N ALA A 108 -4.93 -1.73 -5.17
CA ALA A 108 -4.94 -2.80 -4.16
C ALA A 108 -4.29 -4.09 -4.69
N ALA A 109 -4.64 -4.51 -5.90
CA ALA A 109 -4.05 -5.69 -6.53
C ALA A 109 -2.53 -5.52 -6.74
N THR A 110 -2.08 -4.35 -7.19
CA THR A 110 -0.65 -4.06 -7.39
C THR A 110 0.13 -4.16 -6.09
N GLY A 111 -0.36 -3.52 -5.02
CA GLY A 111 0.30 -3.55 -3.71
C GLY A 111 0.38 -4.96 -3.14
N ALA A 112 -0.75 -5.68 -3.12
CA ALA A 112 -0.78 -7.04 -2.60
C ALA A 112 0.12 -7.98 -3.41
N LEU A 113 0.07 -7.93 -4.75
CA LEU A 113 0.93 -8.73 -5.62
C LEU A 113 2.41 -8.43 -5.40
N THR A 114 2.79 -7.15 -5.20
CA THR A 114 4.17 -6.79 -4.87
C THR A 114 4.63 -7.52 -3.61
N SER A 115 3.87 -7.43 -2.51
CA SER A 115 4.24 -8.08 -1.24
C SER A 115 4.25 -9.60 -1.35
N ILE A 116 3.32 -10.20 -2.08
CA ILE A 116 3.29 -11.66 -2.33
C ILE A 116 4.52 -12.08 -3.13
N LEU A 117 4.84 -11.41 -4.22
CA LEU A 117 6.01 -11.74 -5.04
C LEU A 117 7.31 -11.59 -4.24
N VAL A 118 7.47 -10.49 -3.51
CA VAL A 118 8.64 -10.28 -2.64
C VAL A 118 8.70 -11.37 -1.56
N GLY A 119 7.55 -11.70 -0.97
CA GLY A 119 7.45 -12.72 0.07
C GLY A 119 7.78 -14.12 -0.41
N MET A 120 7.42 -14.45 -1.64
CA MET A 120 7.70 -15.77 -2.23
C MET A 120 9.12 -15.89 -2.81
N THR A 121 9.76 -14.77 -3.19
CA THR A 121 11.03 -14.83 -3.95
C THR A 121 12.23 -14.27 -3.20
N ILE A 122 12.02 -13.29 -2.30
CA ILE A 122 13.12 -12.54 -1.69
C ILE A 122 13.10 -12.65 -0.16
N THR A 123 11.98 -12.31 0.46
CA THR A 123 11.87 -12.19 1.92
C THR A 123 10.49 -12.66 2.39
N PRO A 124 10.36 -13.88 2.94
CA PRO A 124 9.06 -14.42 3.39
C PRO A 124 8.28 -13.49 4.33
N GLY A 125 8.99 -12.67 5.10
CA GLY A 125 8.40 -11.67 5.99
C GLY A 125 7.58 -10.58 5.29
N ALA A 126 7.63 -10.45 3.97
CA ALA A 126 6.79 -9.50 3.24
C ALA A 126 5.34 -9.98 3.06
N LEU A 127 5.07 -11.30 3.15
CA LEU A 127 3.73 -11.87 2.93
C LEU A 127 2.64 -11.28 3.84
N PRO A 128 2.81 -11.17 5.16
CA PRO A 128 1.79 -10.59 6.03
C PRO A 128 1.47 -9.13 5.69
N TYR A 129 2.42 -8.38 5.13
CA TYR A 129 2.22 -6.99 4.74
C TYR A 129 1.46 -6.81 3.41
N ALA A 130 1.07 -7.90 2.73
CA ALA A 130 0.25 -7.81 1.52
C ALA A 130 -1.08 -7.07 1.75
N VAL A 131 -1.67 -7.20 2.94
CA VAL A 131 -2.88 -6.45 3.31
C VAL A 131 -2.61 -4.95 3.46
N THR A 132 -1.50 -4.57 4.08
CA THR A 132 -1.09 -3.16 4.21
C THR A 132 -0.85 -2.55 2.84
N ALA A 133 -0.10 -3.24 1.99
CA ALA A 133 0.17 -2.80 0.61
C ALA A 133 -1.10 -2.70 -0.24
N ALA A 134 -2.05 -3.64 -0.07
CA ALA A 134 -3.37 -3.55 -0.71
C ALA A 134 -4.15 -2.32 -0.23
N ALA A 135 -4.16 -2.05 1.08
CA ALA A 135 -4.83 -0.89 1.65
C ALA A 135 -4.23 0.43 1.13
N VAL A 136 -2.90 0.53 1.04
CA VAL A 136 -2.19 1.69 0.42
C VAL A 136 -2.71 1.95 -0.99
N GLY A 137 -2.75 0.92 -1.84
CA GLY A 137 -3.20 1.05 -3.23
C GLY A 137 -4.71 1.36 -3.33
N PHE A 138 -5.51 0.74 -2.49
CA PHE A 138 -6.95 1.01 -2.44
C PHE A 138 -7.24 2.46 -2.04
N VAL A 139 -6.63 2.94 -0.96
CA VAL A 139 -6.84 4.32 -0.47
C VAL A 139 -6.30 5.32 -1.47
N ALA A 140 -5.15 5.07 -2.10
CA ALA A 140 -4.63 5.93 -3.17
C ALA A 140 -5.63 6.08 -4.31
N GLY A 141 -6.22 4.99 -4.79
CA GLY A 141 -7.26 5.04 -5.83
C GLY A 141 -8.54 5.71 -5.37
N ALA A 142 -8.97 5.51 -4.12
CA ALA A 142 -10.14 6.18 -3.55
C ALA A 142 -9.94 7.70 -3.44
N LEU A 143 -8.78 8.15 -2.98
CA LEU A 143 -8.42 9.57 -2.92
C LEU A 143 -8.29 10.19 -4.32
N ALA A 144 -7.77 9.43 -5.29
CA ALA A 144 -7.75 9.85 -6.69
C ALA A 144 -9.16 10.10 -7.23
N ARG A 145 -10.10 9.18 -6.94
CA ARG A 145 -11.52 9.32 -7.29
C ARG A 145 -12.15 10.57 -6.67
N LEU A 146 -11.76 10.92 -5.45
CA LEU A 146 -12.21 12.14 -4.76
C LEU A 146 -11.49 13.41 -5.23
N GLY A 147 -10.53 13.31 -6.15
CA GLY A 147 -9.82 14.45 -6.71
C GLY A 147 -8.70 15.03 -5.83
N TRP A 148 -8.25 14.30 -4.79
CA TRP A 148 -7.24 14.79 -3.86
C TRP A 148 -5.89 15.06 -4.54
N PHE A 149 -5.58 14.37 -5.63
CA PHE A 149 -4.31 14.52 -6.35
C PHE A 149 -4.29 15.64 -7.41
N ARG A 150 -5.37 16.42 -7.50
CA ARG A 150 -5.45 17.58 -8.40
C ARG A 150 -4.65 18.77 -7.91
N ARG A 151 -4.39 18.88 -6.61
CA ARG A 151 -3.65 19.98 -5.98
C ARG A 151 -2.52 19.41 -5.12
N LYS A 152 -1.34 20.03 -5.16
CA LYS A 152 -0.16 19.56 -4.41
C LYS A 152 -0.41 19.41 -2.89
N PRO A 153 -1.02 20.38 -2.17
CA PRO A 153 -1.20 20.25 -0.73
C PRO A 153 -2.17 19.12 -0.37
N THR A 154 -3.28 18.96 -1.11
CA THR A 154 -4.22 17.86 -0.88
C THR A 154 -3.60 16.50 -1.24
N ALA A 155 -2.71 16.44 -2.22
CA ALA A 155 -1.99 15.24 -2.58
C ALA A 155 -1.04 14.79 -1.46
N LEU A 156 -0.28 15.71 -0.88
CA LEU A 156 0.61 15.41 0.26
C LEU A 156 -0.19 14.99 1.50
N ALA A 157 -1.30 15.68 1.80
CA ALA A 157 -2.22 15.28 2.88
C ALA A 157 -2.81 13.89 2.62
N GLY A 158 -3.16 13.59 1.37
CA GLY A 158 -3.61 12.25 0.96
C GLY A 158 -2.54 11.19 1.17
N GLY A 159 -1.28 11.50 0.84
CA GLY A 159 -0.14 10.64 1.13
C GLY A 159 0.03 10.38 2.62
N ALA A 160 -0.04 11.43 3.44
CA ALA A 160 0.02 11.30 4.90
C ALA A 160 -1.13 10.42 5.44
N LEU A 161 -2.36 10.61 4.95
CA LEU A 161 -3.50 9.76 5.32
C LEU A 161 -3.28 8.29 4.93
N ILE A 162 -2.75 8.04 3.73
CA ILE A 162 -2.36 6.68 3.30
C ILE A 162 -1.34 6.09 4.29
N GLY A 163 -0.37 6.90 4.74
CA GLY A 163 0.63 6.49 5.73
C GLY A 163 0.02 6.15 7.09
N VAL A 164 -0.92 6.96 7.58
CA VAL A 164 -1.65 6.65 8.84
C VAL A 164 -2.36 5.30 8.71
N VAL A 165 -3.08 5.06 7.61
CA VAL A 165 -3.78 3.78 7.37
C VAL A 165 -2.78 2.62 7.32
N ALA A 166 -1.65 2.81 6.63
CA ALA A 166 -0.59 1.80 6.54
C ALA A 166 -0.01 1.47 7.93
N GLY A 167 0.33 2.48 8.73
CA GLY A 167 0.88 2.34 10.08
C GLY A 167 -0.05 1.59 11.02
N VAL A 168 -1.34 1.95 11.01
CA VAL A 168 -2.35 1.26 11.84
C VAL A 168 -2.47 -0.22 11.48
N ILE A 169 -2.48 -0.57 10.18
CA ILE A 169 -2.61 -1.96 9.73
C ILE A 169 -1.31 -2.74 9.97
N SER A 170 -0.14 -2.12 9.80
CA SER A 170 1.15 -2.80 9.92
C SER A 170 1.60 -3.01 11.36
N ALA A 171 1.21 -2.15 12.31
CA ALA A 171 1.67 -2.22 13.70
C ALA A 171 1.41 -3.58 14.38
N PRO A 172 0.22 -4.21 14.32
CA PRO A 172 0.00 -5.55 14.87
C PRO A 172 0.84 -6.62 14.16
N ILE A 173 1.07 -6.48 12.84
CA ILE A 173 1.91 -7.41 12.08
C ILE A 173 3.35 -7.32 12.59
N THR A 174 3.90 -6.11 12.66
CA THR A 174 5.25 -5.85 13.17
C THR A 174 5.43 -6.39 14.58
N THR A 175 4.44 -6.18 15.45
CA THR A 175 4.51 -6.58 16.86
C THR A 175 4.34 -8.09 17.04
N PHE A 176 3.25 -8.66 16.53
CA PHE A 176 2.84 -10.01 16.89
C PHE A 176 3.44 -11.09 15.99
N VAL A 177 3.84 -10.73 14.77
CA VAL A 177 4.52 -11.66 13.86
C VAL A 177 6.03 -11.57 14.00
N PHE A 178 6.58 -10.37 14.13
CA PHE A 178 8.03 -10.13 14.08
C PHE A 178 8.65 -9.67 15.40
N GLY A 179 7.86 -9.50 16.47
CA GLY A 179 8.38 -9.07 17.78
C GLY A 179 9.11 -7.71 17.69
N ASN A 180 8.63 -6.79 16.87
CA ASN A 180 9.23 -5.50 16.57
C ASN A 180 10.60 -5.54 15.86
N ALA A 181 11.01 -6.70 15.34
CA ALA A 181 12.26 -6.85 14.56
C ALA A 181 12.00 -6.78 13.04
N GLY A 182 10.80 -6.44 12.60
CA GLY A 182 10.44 -6.32 11.18
C GLY A 182 10.74 -4.92 10.62
N GLY A 183 11.09 -4.85 9.34
CA GLY A 183 11.33 -3.59 8.64
C GLY A 183 12.80 -3.26 8.42
N SER A 184 13.09 -2.01 8.06
CA SER A 184 14.46 -1.52 7.89
C SER A 184 15.17 -1.31 9.24
N VAL A 185 16.50 -1.18 9.20
CA VAL A 185 17.29 -0.86 10.38
C VAL A 185 16.79 0.43 11.08
N GLY A 186 16.45 1.46 10.28
CA GLY A 186 15.91 2.71 10.82
C GLY A 186 14.56 2.56 11.51
N GLN A 187 13.68 1.72 10.97
CA GLN A 187 12.38 1.44 11.60
C GLN A 187 12.54 0.69 12.92
N SER A 188 13.39 -0.35 12.95
CA SER A 188 13.67 -1.10 14.17
C SER A 188 14.34 -0.21 15.24
N ALA A 189 15.22 0.70 14.85
CA ALA A 189 15.83 1.67 15.76
C ALA A 189 14.80 2.63 16.39
N LEU A 190 13.84 3.13 15.60
CA LEU A 190 12.76 3.96 16.13
C LEU A 190 11.89 3.19 17.12
N ILE A 191 11.51 1.95 16.80
CA ILE A 191 10.74 1.09 17.72
C ILE A 191 11.52 0.88 19.03
N ALA A 192 12.81 0.53 18.95
CA ALA A 192 13.66 0.35 20.11
C ALA A 192 13.76 1.62 20.97
N THR A 193 13.78 2.79 20.33
CA THR A 193 13.78 4.08 21.02
C THR A 193 12.51 4.26 21.83
N PHE A 194 11.33 4.05 21.26
CA PHE A 194 10.06 4.14 21.98
C PHE A 194 9.98 3.11 23.11
N GLN A 195 10.49 1.90 22.91
CA GLN A 195 10.56 0.88 23.98
C GLN A 195 11.48 1.31 25.11
N ALA A 196 12.61 1.97 24.82
CA ALA A 196 13.52 2.51 25.85
C ALA A 196 12.87 3.60 26.70
N TYR A 197 11.86 4.31 26.19
CA TYR A 197 11.03 5.24 26.95
C TYR A 197 9.89 4.57 27.76
N GLY A 198 9.83 3.23 27.76
CA GLY A 198 8.86 2.46 28.54
C GLY A 198 7.60 2.07 27.81
N ASP A 199 7.52 2.30 26.49
CA ASP A 199 6.35 1.90 25.71
C ASP A 199 6.32 0.38 25.50
N GLY A 200 5.13 -0.21 25.63
CA GLY A 200 4.90 -1.62 25.29
C GLY A 200 5.07 -1.86 23.79
N MET A 201 5.33 -3.12 23.41
CA MET A 201 5.67 -3.52 22.03
C MET A 201 4.70 -2.97 20.97
N LEU A 202 3.40 -3.13 21.15
CA LEU A 202 2.40 -2.67 20.20
C LEU A 202 2.35 -1.13 20.11
N ARG A 203 2.48 -0.45 21.27
CA ARG A 203 2.48 1.01 21.29
C ARG A 203 3.72 1.57 20.62
N ALA A 204 4.89 0.99 20.86
CA ALA A 204 6.13 1.40 20.20
C ALA A 204 6.06 1.23 18.67
N ALA A 205 5.54 0.09 18.18
CA ALA A 205 5.32 -0.12 16.74
C ALA A 205 4.28 0.84 16.16
N SER A 206 3.20 1.12 16.90
CA SER A 206 2.18 2.09 16.46
C SER A 206 2.72 3.51 16.39
N LEU A 207 3.51 3.93 17.37
CA LEU A 207 4.16 5.25 17.37
C LEU A 207 5.17 5.39 16.24
N GLN A 208 5.97 4.35 15.98
CA GLN A 208 6.88 4.32 14.84
C GLN A 208 6.12 4.48 13.51
N GLY A 209 5.06 3.68 13.31
CA GLY A 209 4.24 3.78 12.09
C GLY A 209 3.60 5.16 11.94
N LEU A 210 3.01 5.72 13.00
CA LEU A 210 2.40 7.06 12.96
C LEU A 210 3.43 8.19 12.78
N ALA A 211 4.67 8.00 13.19
CA ALA A 211 5.74 8.99 13.00
C ALA A 211 6.36 8.94 11.60
N ALA A 212 6.62 7.74 11.08
CA ALA A 212 7.39 7.55 9.84
C ALA A 212 6.52 7.36 8.60
N ASP A 213 5.45 6.57 8.68
CA ASP A 213 4.66 6.18 7.52
C ASP A 213 3.92 7.35 6.84
N PRO A 214 3.40 8.38 7.55
CA PRO A 214 2.81 9.54 6.90
C PRO A 214 3.80 10.31 6.03
N LEU A 215 5.03 10.46 6.49
CA LEU A 215 6.10 11.09 5.72
C LEU A 215 6.51 10.21 4.53
N ASP A 216 6.70 8.92 4.75
CA ASP A 216 7.03 7.95 3.72
C ASP A 216 5.99 7.94 2.59
N LYS A 217 4.71 7.88 2.93
CA LYS A 217 3.65 7.81 1.91
C LYS A 217 3.36 9.19 1.27
N ALA A 218 3.59 10.30 1.97
CA ALA A 218 3.56 11.62 1.34
C ALA A 218 4.67 11.77 0.28
N LEU A 219 5.89 11.32 0.58
CA LEU A 219 6.98 11.29 -0.40
C LEU A 219 6.69 10.31 -1.54
N THR A 220 6.16 9.13 -1.24
CA THR A 220 5.73 8.14 -2.24
C THR A 220 4.72 8.74 -3.22
N VAL A 221 3.70 9.45 -2.72
CA VAL A 221 2.70 10.15 -3.54
C VAL A 221 3.37 11.25 -4.37
N ALA A 222 4.25 12.06 -3.78
CA ALA A 222 4.95 13.11 -4.52
C ALA A 222 5.77 12.56 -5.68
N LEU A 223 6.49 11.45 -5.46
CA LEU A 223 7.27 10.78 -6.50
C LEU A 223 6.36 10.17 -7.57
N ALA A 224 5.29 9.46 -7.19
CA ALA A 224 4.34 8.88 -8.13
C ALA A 224 3.70 9.96 -9.02
N LEU A 225 3.27 11.08 -8.44
CA LEU A 225 2.69 12.19 -9.20
C LEU A 225 3.73 12.89 -10.09
N THR A 226 4.99 12.99 -9.66
CA THR A 226 6.08 13.51 -10.48
C THR A 226 6.32 12.64 -11.70
N ILE A 227 6.32 11.31 -11.53
CA ILE A 227 6.42 10.36 -12.65
C ILE A 227 5.23 10.54 -13.59
N LEU A 228 4.01 10.58 -13.06
CA LEU A 228 2.80 10.76 -13.86
C LEU A 228 2.80 12.05 -14.66
N ALA A 229 3.29 13.14 -14.06
CA ALA A 229 3.39 14.44 -14.74
C ALA A 229 4.39 14.47 -15.91
N ARG A 230 5.33 13.50 -15.95
CA ARG A 230 6.31 13.35 -17.04
C ARG A 230 5.85 12.38 -18.12
N LEU A 231 4.81 11.59 -17.87
CA LEU A 231 4.27 10.69 -18.88
C LEU A 231 3.47 11.46 -19.94
N PRO A 232 3.50 10.99 -21.21
CA PRO A 232 2.67 11.60 -22.25
C PRO A 232 1.19 11.53 -21.90
N ALA A 233 0.45 12.61 -22.20
CA ALA A 233 -1.00 12.67 -21.93
C ALA A 233 -1.76 11.49 -22.54
N GLY A 234 -1.38 11.06 -23.74
CA GLY A 234 -1.97 9.91 -24.42
C GLY A 234 -1.79 8.58 -23.66
N PHE A 235 -0.76 8.45 -22.81
CA PHE A 235 -0.61 7.27 -21.95
C PHE A 235 -1.65 7.25 -20.85
N VAL A 236 -1.78 8.34 -20.08
CA VAL A 236 -2.75 8.42 -18.96
C VAL A 236 -4.19 8.33 -19.47
N GLN A 237 -4.48 8.89 -20.63
CA GLN A 237 -5.80 8.83 -21.26
C GLN A 237 -6.24 7.42 -21.71
N ARG A 238 -5.35 6.43 -21.76
CA ARG A 238 -5.73 5.03 -22.03
C ARG A 238 -6.51 4.41 -20.89
N PHE A 239 -6.42 4.95 -19.68
CA PHE A 239 -7.10 4.46 -18.49
C PHE A 239 -8.45 5.15 -18.32
N SER A 240 -9.54 4.40 -18.42
CA SER A 240 -10.92 4.91 -18.27
C SER A 240 -11.11 5.63 -16.94
N PHE A 241 -10.62 5.04 -15.85
CA PHE A 241 -10.70 5.63 -14.52
C PHE A 241 -10.07 7.03 -14.44
N ALA A 242 -8.86 7.20 -15.00
CA ALA A 242 -8.17 8.50 -14.99
C ALA A 242 -8.94 9.57 -15.77
N ARG A 243 -9.57 9.18 -16.90
CA ARG A 243 -10.42 10.08 -17.70
C ARG A 243 -11.70 10.48 -17.00
N GLU A 244 -12.43 9.49 -16.49
CA GLU A 244 -13.74 9.68 -15.85
C GLU A 244 -13.66 10.56 -14.59
N HIS A 245 -12.57 10.41 -13.83
CA HIS A 245 -12.40 11.11 -12.56
C HIS A 245 -11.49 12.34 -12.64
N HIS A 246 -10.98 12.70 -13.83
CA HIS A 246 -10.07 13.85 -14.02
C HIS A 246 -8.99 13.92 -12.92
N VAL A 247 -8.30 12.81 -12.69
CA VAL A 247 -7.41 12.60 -11.53
C VAL A 247 -6.26 13.59 -11.45
N LEU A 248 -5.84 14.18 -12.58
CA LEU A 248 -4.77 15.17 -12.69
C LEU A 248 -5.25 16.37 -13.48
N ASN A 249 -5.05 17.59 -12.95
CA ASN A 249 -5.40 18.83 -13.66
C ASN A 249 -4.65 19.02 -14.99
N THR A 250 -3.44 18.46 -15.10
CA THR A 250 -2.58 18.58 -16.29
C THR A 250 -3.20 17.89 -17.52
N TYR A 251 -4.17 17.01 -17.34
CA TYR A 251 -4.83 16.24 -18.39
C TYR A 251 -6.31 16.62 -18.60
N ALA A 252 -6.78 17.69 -17.95
CA ALA A 252 -8.07 18.25 -18.30
C ALA A 252 -8.03 18.65 -19.79
N PRO A 253 -9.04 18.24 -20.62
CA PRO A 253 -9.12 18.75 -21.97
C PRO A 253 -9.11 20.29 -21.86
N ALA A 254 -8.24 20.94 -22.63
CA ALA A 254 -8.26 22.39 -22.73
C ALA A 254 -9.72 22.78 -23.01
N ALA A 255 -10.34 23.50 -22.08
CA ALA A 255 -11.69 24.01 -22.23
C ALA A 255 -11.71 24.69 -23.57
N GLY A 256 -12.51 24.15 -24.50
CA GLY A 256 -12.49 24.51 -25.89
C GLY A 256 -12.46 26.02 -26.01
N LYS A 257 -11.52 26.53 -26.77
CA LYS A 257 -11.71 27.75 -27.53
C LYS A 257 -12.89 27.46 -28.45
N ALA A 258 -14.10 27.57 -27.92
CA ALA A 258 -15.28 27.73 -28.73
C ALA A 258 -15.03 28.99 -29.54
N GLY A 259 -14.68 28.79 -30.81
CA GLY A 259 -14.45 29.85 -31.76
C GLY A 259 -15.65 30.75 -31.79
N VAL A 260 -15.40 32.01 -31.55
CA VAL A 260 -16.17 33.11 -32.12
C VAL A 260 -15.77 33.13 -33.58
N ALA A 261 -16.69 32.76 -34.43
CA ALA A 261 -16.74 33.11 -35.85
C ALA A 261 -18.16 33.57 -36.14
#